data_82c7328e272cb0ebd723a17a7029337b
#
_entry.id   82c7328e272cb0ebd723a17a7029337b
#
_cell.length_a   1.000
_cell.length_b   1.000
_cell.length_c   1.000
_cell.angle_alpha   90.00
_cell.angle_beta   90.00
_cell.angle_gamma   90.00
#
_symmetry.space_group_name_H-M   'P 1'
#
loop_
_entity.id
_entity.type
_entity.pdbx_description
1 polymer ?
#
loop_
_entity_poly.entity_id
_entity_poly.type
_entity_poly.pdbx_seq_one_letter_code
_entity_poly.pdbx_strand_id
1 'polypeptide(L)'
;VSWKEFDRIFYEAIPQTAALYDPDRPYWPGSPHSPLDRERKSPDFQTASGDVHTYEVWGGDKRFNAYSEMGKYRFVAEFGFQSLPHLQTVKYFTAPGDRYFPSMILDHHNLTGRKPNQNQGNVRIITYAADMFRMPSGIENWITVSQILQGEGMKMGCEALRRNYPNS
;
A
#
# COMPACT_ATOMS: atom_id res chain seq x y z
N VAL A 1 -13.24 -18.94 -7.93
CA VAL A 1 -14.56 -18.34 -7.64
C VAL A 1 -15.00 -17.61 -8.89
N SER A 2 -16.16 -17.97 -9.44
CA SER A 2 -16.76 -17.24 -10.57
C SER A 2 -17.35 -15.90 -10.09
N TRP A 3 -17.56 -14.94 -11.01
CA TRP A 3 -18.21 -13.68 -10.66
C TRP A 3 -19.62 -13.88 -10.07
N LYS A 4 -20.34 -14.89 -10.55
CA LYS A 4 -21.66 -15.24 -10.01
C LYS A 4 -21.60 -15.73 -8.56
N GLU A 5 -20.60 -16.52 -8.21
CA GLU A 5 -20.37 -16.96 -6.82
C GLU A 5 -19.92 -15.81 -5.93
N PHE A 6 -19.05 -14.92 -6.45
CA PHE A 6 -18.66 -13.71 -5.77
C PHE A 6 -19.87 -12.84 -5.42
N ASP A 7 -20.73 -12.55 -6.41
CA ASP A 7 -21.94 -11.74 -6.19
C ASP A 7 -22.86 -12.38 -5.15
N ARG A 8 -23.07 -13.69 -5.22
CA ARG A 8 -23.89 -14.39 -4.26
C ARG A 8 -23.35 -14.31 -2.83
N ILE A 9 -22.03 -14.37 -2.66
CA ILE A 9 -21.41 -14.29 -1.34
C ILE A 9 -21.45 -12.85 -0.82
N PHE A 10 -20.92 -11.90 -1.58
CA PHE A 10 -20.65 -10.56 -1.09
C PHE A 10 -21.83 -9.60 -1.22
N TYR A 11 -22.81 -9.86 -2.08
CA TYR A 11 -23.97 -8.99 -2.26
C TYR A 11 -25.30 -9.61 -1.81
N GLU A 12 -25.31 -10.90 -1.42
CA GLU A 12 -26.51 -11.56 -0.93
C GLU A 12 -26.30 -12.17 0.46
N ALA A 13 -25.47 -13.23 0.58
CA ALA A 13 -25.37 -14.01 1.80
C ALA A 13 -24.79 -13.21 2.98
N ILE A 14 -23.66 -12.53 2.79
CA ILE A 14 -23.02 -11.76 3.85
C ILE A 14 -23.87 -10.58 4.32
N PRO A 15 -24.38 -9.68 3.43
CA PRO A 15 -25.22 -8.57 3.88
C PRO A 15 -26.53 -9.01 4.55
N GLN A 16 -27.17 -10.08 4.09
CA GLN A 16 -28.34 -10.63 4.76
C GLN A 16 -28.01 -11.12 6.17
N THR A 17 -26.89 -11.81 6.34
CA THR A 17 -26.43 -12.28 7.65
C THR A 17 -26.03 -11.10 8.55
N ALA A 18 -25.29 -10.14 8.02
CA ALA A 18 -24.90 -8.95 8.76
C ALA A 18 -26.12 -8.15 9.27
N ALA A 19 -27.12 -7.94 8.40
CA ALA A 19 -28.36 -7.26 8.78
C ALA A 19 -29.17 -8.00 9.86
N LEU A 20 -29.03 -9.32 9.96
CA LEU A 20 -29.69 -10.11 11.00
C LEU A 20 -29.05 -9.91 12.39
N TYR A 21 -27.71 -9.80 12.44
CA TYR A 21 -26.96 -9.79 13.71
C TYR A 21 -26.44 -8.41 14.11
N ASP A 22 -26.29 -7.48 13.16
CA ASP A 22 -25.80 -6.11 13.37
C ASP A 22 -26.48 -5.14 12.40
N PRO A 23 -27.79 -4.91 12.53
CA PRO A 23 -28.59 -4.15 11.57
C PRO A 23 -28.25 -2.66 11.50
N ASP A 24 -27.62 -2.11 12.55
CA ASP A 24 -27.27 -0.69 12.63
C ASP A 24 -25.94 -0.35 11.94
N ARG A 25 -25.15 -1.36 11.59
CA ARG A 25 -23.84 -1.15 10.96
C ARG A 25 -23.95 -1.26 9.43
N PRO A 26 -23.49 -0.25 8.68
CA PRO A 26 -23.48 -0.33 7.23
C PRO A 26 -22.55 -1.44 6.76
N TYR A 27 -23.01 -2.24 5.80
CA TYR A 27 -22.20 -3.26 5.16
C TYR A 27 -21.48 -2.69 3.93
N TRP A 28 -20.18 -2.97 3.81
CA TRP A 28 -19.35 -2.61 2.66
C TRP A 28 -18.78 -3.88 2.03
N PRO A 29 -19.06 -4.18 0.73
CA PRO A 29 -18.85 -5.52 0.17
C PRO A 29 -17.40 -5.88 -0.16
N GLY A 30 -16.48 -4.93 -0.10
CA GLY A 30 -15.06 -5.17 -0.39
C GLY A 30 -14.23 -3.90 -0.32
N SER A 31 -12.92 -4.04 -0.52
CA SER A 31 -11.98 -2.92 -0.65
C SER A 31 -10.88 -3.31 -1.65
N PRO A 32 -10.59 -2.48 -2.68
CA PRO A 32 -11.32 -1.27 -3.04
C PRO A 32 -12.70 -1.59 -3.62
N HIS A 33 -13.67 -0.75 -3.34
CA HIS A 33 -15.01 -0.90 -3.88
C HIS A 33 -15.64 0.46 -4.21
N SER A 34 -16.33 0.53 -5.35
CA SER A 34 -17.18 1.65 -5.72
C SER A 34 -18.57 1.16 -6.06
N PRO A 35 -19.63 1.82 -5.56
CA PRO A 35 -21.00 1.51 -5.98
C PRO A 35 -21.20 1.59 -7.50
N LEU A 36 -20.38 2.36 -8.21
CA LEU A 36 -20.38 2.49 -9.68
C LEU A 36 -19.62 1.35 -10.39
N ASP A 37 -18.90 0.52 -9.65
CA ASP A 37 -18.06 -0.57 -10.18
C ASP A 37 -18.87 -1.70 -10.82
N ARG A 38 -20.13 -1.89 -10.42
CA ARG A 38 -21.03 -2.86 -11.03
C ARG A 38 -21.22 -2.61 -12.52
N GLU A 39 -21.09 -1.37 -12.96
CA GLU A 39 -21.22 -1.01 -14.35
C GLU A 39 -19.91 -1.00 -15.12
N ARG A 40 -18.75 -1.01 -14.44
CA ARG A 40 -17.36 -0.97 -15.00
C ARG A 40 -17.15 0.01 -16.16
N LYS A 41 -17.93 1.09 -16.20
CA LYS A 41 -18.06 1.93 -17.40
C LYS A 41 -17.41 3.31 -17.26
N SER A 42 -16.93 3.70 -16.07
CA SER A 42 -16.33 5.02 -15.91
C SER A 42 -14.85 4.93 -15.56
N PRO A 43 -13.98 5.58 -16.35
CA PRO A 43 -12.56 5.72 -15.98
C PRO A 43 -12.37 6.54 -14.70
N ASP A 44 -13.37 7.30 -14.27
CA ASP A 44 -13.33 8.19 -13.11
C ASP A 44 -13.95 7.57 -11.84
N PHE A 45 -14.32 6.29 -11.88
CA PHE A 45 -14.98 5.65 -10.74
C PHE A 45 -14.15 5.72 -9.43
N GLN A 46 -12.83 5.65 -9.53
CA GLN A 46 -11.93 5.70 -8.37
C GLN A 46 -11.87 7.07 -7.69
N THR A 47 -12.21 8.14 -8.40
CA THR A 47 -12.17 9.50 -7.86
C THR A 47 -13.54 9.99 -7.40
N ALA A 48 -14.61 9.45 -7.98
CA ALA A 48 -15.97 9.96 -7.78
C ALA A 48 -16.73 9.32 -6.61
N SER A 49 -16.47 8.04 -6.30
CA SER A 49 -17.16 7.35 -5.21
C SER A 49 -16.41 6.12 -4.72
N GLY A 50 -16.75 5.67 -3.51
CA GLY A 50 -16.15 4.50 -2.91
C GLY A 50 -14.76 4.73 -2.34
N ASP A 51 -14.01 3.64 -2.21
CA ASP A 51 -12.64 3.64 -1.73
C ASP A 51 -11.67 3.14 -2.80
N VAL A 52 -10.41 3.56 -2.66
CA VAL A 52 -9.34 3.17 -3.56
C VAL A 52 -8.13 2.63 -2.80
N HIS A 53 -7.41 1.71 -3.45
CA HIS A 53 -6.04 1.36 -3.09
C HIS A 53 -5.09 2.03 -4.08
N THR A 54 -4.13 2.80 -3.59
CA THR A 54 -3.16 3.46 -4.45
C THR A 54 -1.73 3.09 -4.09
N TYR A 55 -1.10 2.39 -5.01
CA TYR A 55 0.29 1.98 -4.93
C TYR A 55 1.11 2.52 -6.11
N GLU A 56 0.70 3.68 -6.64
CA GLU A 56 1.36 4.31 -7.79
C GLU A 56 2.84 4.60 -7.56
N VAL A 57 3.22 4.93 -6.30
CA VAL A 57 4.61 5.12 -5.90
C VAL A 57 5.25 3.78 -5.55
N TRP A 58 4.70 3.04 -4.58
CA TRP A 58 5.31 1.81 -4.10
C TRP A 58 5.30 0.67 -5.12
N GLY A 59 4.19 0.42 -5.78
CA GLY A 59 4.00 -0.67 -6.75
C GLY A 59 4.04 -0.23 -8.22
N GLY A 60 3.95 1.08 -8.48
CA GLY A 60 3.94 1.68 -9.81
C GLY A 60 5.27 2.34 -10.20
N ASP A 61 5.21 3.27 -11.15
CA ASP A 61 6.38 3.96 -11.71
C ASP A 61 6.42 5.45 -11.35
N LYS A 62 5.52 5.89 -10.48
CA LYS A 62 5.46 7.29 -10.06
C LYS A 62 6.65 7.66 -9.18
N ARG A 63 7.10 8.90 -9.30
CA ARG A 63 8.09 9.46 -8.41
C ARG A 63 7.55 9.59 -7.00
N PHE A 64 8.43 9.66 -6.00
CA PHE A 64 8.07 9.76 -4.59
C PHE A 64 7.11 10.93 -4.28
N ASN A 65 7.31 12.07 -4.91
CA ASN A 65 6.46 13.25 -4.72
C ASN A 65 5.00 13.08 -5.20
N ALA A 66 4.69 12.02 -5.95
CA ALA A 66 3.31 11.72 -6.35
C ALA A 66 2.38 11.41 -5.16
N TYR A 67 2.91 11.14 -3.97
CA TYR A 67 2.08 11.11 -2.75
C TYR A 67 1.35 12.43 -2.50
N SER A 68 1.89 13.57 -2.93
CA SER A 68 1.22 14.87 -2.84
C SER A 68 -0.03 15.02 -3.72
N GLU A 69 -0.21 14.13 -4.70
CA GLU A 69 -1.36 14.13 -5.63
C GLU A 69 -2.55 13.28 -5.11
N MET A 70 -2.42 12.65 -3.94
CA MET A 70 -3.44 11.76 -3.41
C MET A 70 -4.77 12.45 -3.10
N GLY A 71 -4.78 13.77 -2.93
CA GLY A 71 -6.00 14.55 -2.73
C GLY A 71 -7.02 14.47 -3.87
N LYS A 72 -6.66 13.91 -5.02
CA LYS A 72 -7.61 13.64 -6.12
C LYS A 72 -8.62 12.53 -5.80
N TYR A 73 -8.32 11.65 -4.85
CA TYR A 73 -9.18 10.54 -4.47
C TYR A 73 -10.14 10.95 -3.36
N ARG A 74 -11.36 10.41 -3.41
CA ARG A 74 -12.38 10.67 -2.40
C ARG A 74 -12.07 9.99 -1.06
N PHE A 75 -11.65 8.74 -1.10
CA PHE A 75 -11.28 7.96 0.08
C PHE A 75 -10.21 6.94 -0.29
N VAL A 76 -9.07 7.03 0.34
CA VAL A 76 -7.97 6.09 0.16
C VAL A 76 -7.94 5.13 1.34
N ALA A 77 -8.38 3.89 1.11
CA ALA A 77 -8.38 2.84 2.13
C ALA A 77 -6.99 2.25 2.35
N GLU A 78 -6.19 2.17 1.29
CA GLU A 78 -4.83 1.66 1.37
C GLU A 78 -3.87 2.48 0.52
N PHE A 79 -2.76 2.85 1.11
CA PHE A 79 -1.56 3.32 0.43
C PHE A 79 -0.35 3.07 1.34
N GLY A 80 0.85 3.17 0.79
CA GLY A 80 2.00 3.03 1.66
C GLY A 80 3.33 2.92 0.93
N PHE A 81 4.36 2.81 1.76
CA PHE A 81 5.75 2.60 1.37
C PHE A 81 6.37 1.63 2.37
N GLN A 82 7.08 0.62 1.90
CA GLN A 82 7.73 -0.35 2.75
C GLN A 82 9.05 0.20 3.29
N SER A 83 9.35 -0.10 4.57
CA SER A 83 10.68 0.09 5.14
C SER A 83 11.29 -1.23 5.59
N LEU A 84 12.58 -1.22 5.86
CA LEU A 84 13.23 -2.31 6.57
C LEU A 84 12.75 -2.32 8.03
N PRO A 85 12.60 -3.50 8.66
CA PRO A 85 12.21 -3.59 10.05
C PRO A 85 13.34 -3.13 10.97
N HIS A 86 13.00 -2.88 12.24
CA HIS A 86 13.97 -2.52 13.25
C HIS A 86 15.11 -3.55 13.37
N LEU A 87 16.30 -3.08 13.72
CA LEU A 87 17.51 -3.91 13.80
C LEU A 87 17.34 -5.18 14.65
N GLN A 88 16.60 -5.11 15.76
CA GLN A 88 16.35 -6.29 16.58
C GLN A 88 15.57 -7.36 15.83
N THR A 89 14.60 -6.95 15.01
CA THR A 89 13.85 -7.86 14.14
C THR A 89 14.75 -8.49 13.08
N VAL A 90 15.63 -7.68 12.46
CA VAL A 90 16.65 -8.20 11.53
C VAL A 90 17.54 -9.22 12.20
N LYS A 91 18.01 -8.94 13.40
CA LYS A 91 18.87 -9.86 14.19
C LYS A 91 18.18 -11.18 14.52
N TYR A 92 16.85 -11.17 14.65
CA TYR A 92 16.08 -12.37 14.98
C TYR A 92 16.12 -13.45 13.88
N PHE A 93 16.14 -13.04 12.62
CA PHE A 93 16.11 -13.98 11.49
C PHE A 93 17.39 -14.01 10.64
N THR A 94 18.46 -13.29 11.05
CA THR A 94 19.73 -13.24 10.31
C THR A 94 20.92 -13.64 11.18
N ALA A 95 21.85 -14.38 10.63
CA ALA A 95 23.17 -14.55 11.21
C ALA A 95 23.98 -13.23 11.12
N PRO A 96 25.01 -13.04 11.97
CA PRO A 96 25.82 -11.80 11.92
C PRO A 96 26.38 -11.45 10.56
N GLY A 97 26.82 -12.44 9.78
CA GLY A 97 27.39 -12.25 8.43
C GLY A 97 26.35 -11.87 7.35
N ASP A 98 25.05 -12.05 7.64
CA ASP A 98 23.94 -11.77 6.70
C ASP A 98 23.29 -10.40 6.96
N ARG A 99 23.78 -9.64 7.93
CA ARG A 99 23.21 -8.34 8.34
C ARG A 99 23.70 -7.20 7.47
N TYR A 100 23.40 -7.29 6.19
CA TYR A 100 23.69 -6.24 5.20
C TYR A 100 22.52 -6.07 4.24
N PHE A 101 22.48 -4.93 3.57
CA PHE A 101 21.44 -4.62 2.59
C PHE A 101 22.08 -4.01 1.33
N PRO A 102 21.66 -4.46 0.13
CA PRO A 102 20.71 -5.56 -0.13
C PRO A 102 21.32 -6.94 0.17
N SER A 103 20.50 -7.93 0.54
CA SER A 103 20.95 -9.30 0.77
C SER A 103 19.87 -10.31 0.40
N MET A 104 20.27 -11.52 0.03
CA MET A 104 19.34 -12.61 -0.31
C MET A 104 18.41 -12.96 0.85
N ILE A 105 18.88 -12.87 2.10
CA ILE A 105 18.07 -13.17 3.27
C ILE A 105 16.96 -12.13 3.44
N LEU A 106 17.28 -10.83 3.32
CA LEU A 106 16.28 -9.76 3.39
C LEU A 106 15.31 -9.82 2.19
N ASP A 107 15.78 -10.21 1.02
CA ASP A 107 14.91 -10.43 -0.14
C ASP A 107 13.99 -11.64 0.06
N HIS A 108 14.47 -12.71 0.71
CA HIS A 108 13.64 -13.85 1.05
C HIS A 108 12.49 -13.49 1.99
N HIS A 109 12.72 -12.60 2.94
CA HIS A 109 11.70 -12.11 3.88
C HIS A 109 10.82 -11.00 3.31
N ASN A 110 11.16 -10.46 2.14
CA ASN A 110 10.31 -9.49 1.44
C ASN A 110 9.29 -10.22 0.55
N LEU A 111 8.02 -10.07 0.87
CA LEU A 111 6.93 -10.70 0.10
C LEU A 111 6.51 -9.89 -1.12
N THR A 112 6.92 -8.63 -1.22
CA THR A 112 6.58 -7.74 -2.33
C THR A 112 7.39 -8.08 -3.57
N GLY A 113 6.72 -8.27 -4.71
CA GLY A 113 7.40 -8.45 -5.99
C GLY A 113 7.95 -9.84 -6.25
N ARG A 114 7.40 -10.89 -5.62
CA ARG A 114 7.79 -12.29 -5.88
C ARG A 114 7.34 -12.82 -7.24
N LYS A 115 6.46 -12.12 -7.94
CA LYS A 115 6.04 -12.53 -9.29
C LYS A 115 7.06 -12.04 -10.32
N PRO A 116 7.33 -12.82 -11.38
CA PRO A 116 8.11 -12.34 -12.51
C PRO A 116 7.53 -11.01 -13.02
N ASN A 117 8.39 -10.06 -13.32
CA ASN A 117 8.03 -8.71 -13.80
C ASN A 117 7.38 -7.75 -12.78
N GLN A 118 7.36 -8.08 -11.49
CA GLN A 118 7.03 -7.09 -10.45
C GLN A 118 8.31 -6.50 -9.85
N ASN A 119 8.29 -5.19 -9.62
CA ASN A 119 9.39 -4.51 -8.96
C ASN A 119 9.55 -5.03 -7.53
N GLN A 120 10.70 -5.60 -7.23
CA GLN A 120 11.02 -6.11 -5.91
C GLN A 120 11.04 -4.95 -4.90
N GLY A 121 10.37 -5.13 -3.74
CA GLY A 121 10.24 -4.08 -2.73
C GLY A 121 11.58 -3.51 -2.26
N ASN A 122 12.60 -4.35 -2.06
CA ASN A 122 13.93 -3.89 -1.67
C ASN A 122 14.60 -3.03 -2.75
N VAL A 123 14.40 -3.33 -4.04
CA VAL A 123 14.87 -2.48 -5.15
C VAL A 123 14.22 -1.12 -5.11
N ARG A 124 12.93 -1.04 -4.76
CA ARG A 124 12.22 0.24 -4.60
C ARG A 124 12.81 1.09 -3.48
N ILE A 125 13.12 0.49 -2.35
CA ILE A 125 13.80 1.20 -1.24
C ILE A 125 15.13 1.79 -1.74
N ILE A 126 15.94 1.01 -2.47
CA ILE A 126 17.22 1.46 -3.02
C ILE A 126 17.01 2.62 -3.98
N THR A 127 16.06 2.50 -4.91
CA THR A 127 15.78 3.51 -5.95
C THR A 127 15.43 4.86 -5.30
N TYR A 128 14.48 4.87 -4.39
CA TYR A 128 14.06 6.12 -3.75
C TYR A 128 15.09 6.66 -2.74
N ALA A 129 15.87 5.77 -2.11
CA ALA A 129 17.00 6.21 -1.29
C ALA A 129 18.08 6.91 -2.14
N ALA A 130 18.38 6.37 -3.33
CA ALA A 130 19.33 6.99 -4.25
C ALA A 130 18.88 8.36 -4.76
N ASP A 131 17.57 8.53 -4.96
CA ASP A 131 17.01 9.81 -5.42
C ASP A 131 17.02 10.91 -4.33
N MET A 132 16.89 10.53 -3.06
CA MET A 132 16.62 11.48 -1.97
C MET A 132 17.76 11.62 -0.95
N PHE A 133 18.65 10.66 -0.86
CA PHE A 133 19.70 10.60 0.15
C PHE A 133 21.07 10.24 -0.45
N ARG A 134 22.13 10.55 0.29
CA ARG A 134 23.40 9.88 0.06
C ARG A 134 23.22 8.38 0.36
N MET A 135 23.74 7.52 -0.52
CA MET A 135 23.63 6.07 -0.35
C MET A 135 24.11 5.62 1.02
N PRO A 136 23.26 4.93 1.78
CA PRO A 136 23.60 4.47 3.13
C PRO A 136 24.70 3.41 3.10
N SER A 137 25.53 3.38 4.13
CA SER A 137 26.50 2.33 4.37
C SER A 137 26.15 1.59 5.67
N GLY A 138 26.13 0.26 5.62
CA GLY A 138 25.76 -0.60 6.75
C GLY A 138 24.25 -0.70 6.98
N ILE A 139 23.83 -1.83 7.58
CA ILE A 139 22.43 -2.18 7.75
C ILE A 139 21.64 -1.16 8.60
N GLU A 140 22.24 -0.61 9.63
CA GLU A 140 21.57 0.35 10.53
C GLU A 140 21.18 1.65 9.80
N ASN A 141 22.08 2.15 8.96
CA ASN A 141 21.80 3.33 8.15
C ASN A 141 20.72 3.05 7.07
N TRP A 142 20.74 1.86 6.48
CA TRP A 142 19.68 1.44 5.56
C TRP A 142 18.32 1.34 6.24
N ILE A 143 18.27 0.79 7.46
CA ILE A 143 17.05 0.75 8.27
C ILE A 143 16.55 2.18 8.51
N THR A 144 17.41 3.06 8.99
CA THR A 144 17.06 4.46 9.29
C THR A 144 16.54 5.18 8.06
N VAL A 145 17.25 5.13 6.93
CA VAL A 145 16.85 5.82 5.70
C VAL A 145 15.53 5.26 5.15
N SER A 146 15.34 3.94 5.15
CA SER A 146 14.09 3.34 4.67
C SER A 146 12.88 3.72 5.53
N GLN A 147 13.05 3.83 6.85
CA GLN A 147 12.01 4.26 7.78
C GLN A 147 11.69 5.75 7.64
N ILE A 148 12.68 6.59 7.37
CA ILE A 148 12.46 8.01 7.04
C ILE A 148 11.67 8.13 5.73
N LEU A 149 12.05 7.39 4.69
CA LEU A 149 11.31 7.35 3.42
C LEU A 149 9.84 6.95 3.65
N GLN A 150 9.60 5.89 4.40
CA GLN A 150 8.25 5.47 4.75
C GLN A 150 7.49 6.59 5.48
N GLY A 151 8.09 7.17 6.51
CA GLY A 151 7.46 8.23 7.30
C GLY A 151 7.11 9.47 6.46
N GLU A 152 8.03 9.93 5.62
CA GLU A 152 7.78 11.08 4.73
C GLU A 152 6.74 10.77 3.66
N GLY A 153 6.72 9.58 3.07
CA GLY A 153 5.70 9.16 2.12
C GLY A 153 4.31 9.12 2.74
N MET A 154 4.18 8.51 3.92
CA MET A 154 2.92 8.47 4.67
C MET A 154 2.44 9.87 5.06
N LYS A 155 3.33 10.71 5.58
CA LYS A 155 3.03 12.10 5.91
C LYS A 155 2.52 12.88 4.70
N MET A 156 3.23 12.83 3.59
CA MET A 156 2.88 13.55 2.35
C MET A 156 1.50 13.13 1.83
N GLY A 157 1.21 11.83 1.82
CA GLY A 157 -0.09 11.31 1.41
C GLY A 157 -1.22 11.74 2.34
N CYS A 158 -1.04 11.60 3.65
CA CYS A 158 -2.03 12.05 4.64
C CYS A 158 -2.30 13.56 4.56
N GLU A 159 -1.25 14.37 4.39
CA GLU A 159 -1.40 15.82 4.23
C GLU A 159 -2.14 16.17 2.93
N ALA A 160 -1.90 15.45 1.83
CA ALA A 160 -2.59 15.67 0.58
C ALA A 160 -4.09 15.38 0.70
N LEU A 161 -4.45 14.26 1.31
CA LEU A 161 -5.84 13.90 1.62
C LEU A 161 -6.49 14.94 2.56
N ARG A 162 -5.79 15.31 3.63
CA ARG A 162 -6.32 16.29 4.59
C ARG A 162 -6.54 17.68 3.99
N ARG A 163 -5.68 18.13 3.10
CA ARG A 163 -5.87 19.41 2.39
C ARG A 163 -7.11 19.44 1.51
N ASN A 164 -7.56 18.29 1.02
CA ASN A 164 -8.74 18.19 0.17
C ASN A 164 -10.04 17.92 0.96
N TYR A 165 -9.98 17.76 2.28
CA TYR A 165 -11.17 17.58 3.11
C TYR A 165 -12.17 18.76 2.93
N PRO A 166 -13.50 18.53 2.82
CA PRO A 166 -14.22 17.26 2.99
C PRO A 166 -14.38 16.41 1.71
N ASN A 167 -13.70 16.71 0.62
CA ASN A 167 -13.85 16.03 -0.67
C ASN A 167 -13.01 14.73 -0.77
N SER A 168 -12.10 14.51 0.18
CA SER A 168 -11.35 13.24 0.35
C SER A 168 -11.40 12.78 1.79
#